data_c91b9bd3a680bbd6b28faccfa23d5fe0
#
_entry.id   c91b9bd3a680bbd6b28faccfa23d5fe0
#
_cell.length_a   1.000
_cell.length_b   1.000
_cell.length_c   1.000
_cell.angle_alpha   90.00
_cell.angle_beta   90.00
_cell.angle_gamma   90.00
#
_symmetry.space_group_name_H-M   'P 1'
#
loop_
_entity.id
_entity.type
_entity.pdbx_description
1 polymer ?
#
loop_
_entity_poly.entity_id
_entity_poly.type
_entity_poly.pdbx_seq_one_letter_code
_entity_poly.pdbx_strand_id
1 'polypeptide(L)'
;MMRRLLPLVWILIHTCEMAQAPEWAKDLTPSTAGTHLHVPPCEITFELGWNNWITAGKATLSVREAENFWRADATAASTGFARTLWKYDCAMTSIMHRADLRAHYLQHQETDSEETCRYRVSFEKQRVVTETLVQPVKGKPAISTALCSYGPMDDILSVILYVRSQELRNGQKISRVVQPWDKPYLTTFEVLGRESLRFNGKNHPCIKVGLKIRKIDRDTLVLSAYKKMKTATIWVSDDELRVPIEMHAEVFVGYMSARMTGIKMLEGGSATAKLPRNMTVDPPPSK
;
A
#
# COMPACT_ATOMS: atom_id res chain seq x y z
N MET A 1 -7.62 -67.23 37.86
CA MET A 1 -8.41 -66.49 36.84
C MET A 1 -8.03 -65.01 36.89
N MET A 2 -7.08 -64.55 36.04
CA MET A 2 -6.63 -63.18 35.98
C MET A 2 -7.24 -62.54 34.74
N ARG A 3 -8.16 -61.56 34.88
CA ARG A 3 -8.72 -60.75 33.83
C ARG A 3 -7.76 -59.60 33.55
N ARG A 4 -7.12 -59.58 32.36
CA ARG A 4 -6.35 -58.48 31.86
C ARG A 4 -7.31 -57.41 31.32
N LEU A 5 -7.30 -56.20 31.90
CA LEU A 5 -7.92 -54.99 31.41
C LEU A 5 -6.95 -54.35 30.38
N LEU A 6 -7.38 -54.25 29.13
CA LEU A 6 -6.71 -53.44 28.11
C LEU A 6 -7.12 -51.96 28.28
N PRO A 7 -6.19 -51.01 28.31
CA PRO A 7 -6.55 -49.59 28.24
C PRO A 7 -6.89 -49.20 26.80
N LEU A 8 -8.12 -48.70 26.61
CA LEU A 8 -8.54 -48.05 25.38
C LEU A 8 -7.83 -46.69 25.28
N VAL A 9 -6.83 -46.60 24.42
CA VAL A 9 -6.19 -45.31 24.07
C VAL A 9 -7.10 -44.60 23.06
N TRP A 10 -7.79 -43.55 23.52
CA TRP A 10 -8.49 -42.62 22.64
C TRP A 10 -7.47 -41.71 21.98
N ILE A 11 -7.18 -41.96 20.70
CA ILE A 11 -6.42 -41.03 19.85
C ILE A 11 -7.39 -39.90 19.47
N LEU A 12 -7.27 -38.77 20.16
CA LEU A 12 -7.89 -37.50 19.74
C LEU A 12 -7.20 -37.04 18.44
N ILE A 13 -7.80 -37.41 17.32
CA ILE A 13 -7.43 -36.80 16.01
C ILE A 13 -7.95 -35.37 16.05
N HIS A 14 -7.08 -34.43 16.37
CA HIS A 14 -7.32 -33.02 16.11
C HIS A 14 -7.30 -32.83 14.59
N THR A 15 -8.46 -32.88 13.95
CA THR A 15 -8.63 -32.38 12.60
C THR A 15 -8.35 -30.89 12.65
N CYS A 16 -7.18 -30.50 12.16
CA CYS A 16 -6.88 -29.10 11.87
C CYS A 16 -7.88 -28.67 10.79
N GLU A 17 -8.99 -28.05 11.18
CA GLU A 17 -9.89 -27.39 10.23
C GLU A 17 -9.05 -26.34 9.50
N MET A 18 -8.66 -26.64 8.28
CA MET A 18 -8.10 -25.64 7.38
C MET A 18 -9.20 -24.61 7.20
N ALA A 19 -9.00 -23.42 7.74
CA ALA A 19 -9.93 -22.30 7.60
C ALA A 19 -10.25 -22.15 6.10
N GLN A 20 -11.52 -22.33 5.76
CA GLN A 20 -11.98 -22.26 4.38
C GLN A 20 -11.68 -20.86 3.85
N ALA A 21 -11.03 -20.76 2.68
CA ALA A 21 -10.73 -19.49 2.07
C ALA A 21 -12.01 -18.66 1.92
N PRO A 22 -11.99 -17.34 2.23
CA PRO A 22 -13.16 -16.50 2.15
C PRO A 22 -13.68 -16.45 0.70
N GLU A 23 -15.00 -16.32 0.53
CA GLU A 23 -15.65 -16.39 -0.80
C GLU A 23 -15.07 -15.39 -1.81
N TRP A 24 -14.72 -14.19 -1.35
CA TRP A 24 -14.12 -13.16 -2.19
C TRP A 24 -12.70 -13.48 -2.69
N ALA A 25 -12.03 -14.48 -2.10
CA ALA A 25 -10.67 -14.85 -2.51
C ALA A 25 -10.63 -15.48 -3.91
N LYS A 26 -11.73 -16.05 -4.38
CA LYS A 26 -11.86 -16.59 -5.76
C LYS A 26 -11.76 -15.52 -6.86
N ASP A 27 -12.08 -14.27 -6.51
CA ASP A 27 -12.09 -13.13 -7.43
C ASP A 27 -10.75 -12.38 -7.48
N LEU A 28 -9.75 -12.84 -6.71
CA LEU A 28 -8.43 -12.21 -6.70
C LEU A 28 -7.65 -12.51 -7.98
N THR A 29 -7.01 -11.49 -8.49
CA THR A 29 -6.06 -11.64 -9.59
C THR A 29 -4.81 -12.38 -9.10
N PRO A 30 -4.32 -13.40 -9.83
CA PRO A 30 -3.09 -14.12 -9.48
C PRO A 30 -1.88 -13.20 -9.26
N SER A 31 -0.96 -13.59 -8.39
CA SER A 31 0.24 -12.80 -8.06
C SER A 31 1.33 -12.89 -9.15
N THR A 32 0.96 -12.97 -10.42
CA THR A 32 1.92 -12.98 -11.53
C THR A 32 2.05 -11.56 -12.07
N ALA A 33 3.28 -11.02 -12.03
CA ALA A 33 3.56 -9.74 -12.65
C ALA A 33 3.23 -9.76 -14.15
N GLY A 34 2.80 -8.64 -14.68
CA GLY A 34 2.52 -8.48 -16.10
C GLY A 34 3.78 -8.22 -16.93
N THR A 35 3.59 -7.96 -18.23
CA THR A 35 4.67 -7.76 -19.20
C THR A 35 5.48 -6.48 -18.97
N HIS A 36 4.92 -5.47 -18.29
CA HIS A 36 5.60 -4.20 -17.95
C HIS A 36 6.25 -4.25 -16.55
N LEU A 37 6.90 -5.37 -16.23
CA LEU A 37 7.54 -5.58 -14.93
C LEU A 37 8.69 -4.61 -14.67
N HIS A 38 9.47 -4.28 -15.70
CA HIS A 38 10.64 -3.40 -15.54
C HIS A 38 10.21 -1.96 -15.27
N VAL A 39 10.74 -1.40 -14.18
CA VAL A 39 10.57 0.01 -13.82
C VAL A 39 11.94 0.65 -13.86
N PRO A 40 12.24 1.55 -14.78
CA PRO A 40 13.52 2.26 -14.73
C PRO A 40 13.58 3.06 -13.43
N PRO A 41 14.75 3.10 -12.76
CA PRO A 41 14.93 3.89 -11.55
C PRO A 41 14.52 5.33 -11.78
N CYS A 42 13.53 5.81 -11.02
CA CYS A 42 13.00 7.16 -11.19
C CYS A 42 12.49 7.74 -9.88
N GLU A 43 12.35 9.06 -9.86
CA GLU A 43 11.69 9.83 -8.83
C GLU A 43 10.61 10.69 -9.48
N ILE A 44 9.39 10.60 -8.94
CA ILE A 44 8.22 11.35 -9.41
C ILE A 44 7.80 12.30 -8.31
N THR A 45 7.56 13.55 -8.65
CA THR A 45 7.08 14.58 -7.71
C THR A 45 5.63 14.94 -8.02
N PHE A 46 4.87 15.17 -6.95
CA PHE A 46 3.44 15.51 -7.03
C PHE A 46 3.12 16.75 -6.21
N GLU A 47 2.19 17.53 -6.70
CA GLU A 47 1.43 18.50 -5.93
C GLU A 47 0.15 17.83 -5.43
N LEU A 48 -0.12 17.98 -4.13
CA LEU A 48 -1.36 17.51 -3.48
C LEU A 48 -2.32 18.68 -3.38
N GLY A 49 -3.59 18.43 -3.70
CA GLY A 49 -4.60 19.47 -3.73
C GLY A 49 -5.97 19.03 -3.22
N TRP A 50 -6.83 20.03 -3.03
CA TRP A 50 -8.25 19.87 -2.79
C TRP A 50 -9.02 20.46 -3.95
N ASN A 51 -9.85 19.66 -4.64
CA ASN A 51 -10.61 20.04 -5.83
C ASN A 51 -9.77 20.72 -6.94
N ASN A 52 -8.47 20.47 -7.00
CA ASN A 52 -7.51 21.16 -7.90
C ASN A 52 -7.45 22.70 -7.75
N TRP A 53 -8.03 23.27 -6.70
CA TRP A 53 -8.07 24.71 -6.46
C TRP A 53 -7.12 25.14 -5.35
N ILE A 54 -6.91 24.30 -4.37
CA ILE A 54 -6.10 24.59 -3.19
C ILE A 54 -4.93 23.63 -3.16
N THR A 55 -3.71 24.14 -3.28
CA THR A 55 -2.51 23.36 -3.00
C THR A 55 -2.43 23.08 -1.51
N ALA A 56 -2.48 21.80 -1.16
CA ALA A 56 -2.47 21.32 0.23
C ALA A 56 -1.12 20.75 0.65
N GLY A 57 -0.31 20.28 -0.30
CA GLY A 57 0.94 19.62 0.02
C GLY A 57 1.76 19.23 -1.19
N LYS A 58 2.82 18.48 -0.91
CA LYS A 58 3.70 17.87 -1.92
C LYS A 58 3.97 16.42 -1.55
N ALA A 59 4.21 15.59 -2.58
CA ALA A 59 4.65 14.21 -2.38
C ALA A 59 5.75 13.85 -3.38
N THR A 60 6.56 12.86 -3.01
CA THR A 60 7.54 12.23 -3.90
C THR A 60 7.34 10.72 -3.87
N LEU A 61 7.60 10.07 -4.98
CA LEU A 61 7.67 8.62 -5.11
C LEU A 61 8.94 8.28 -5.86
N SER A 62 9.83 7.49 -5.30
CA SER A 62 11.00 6.97 -5.98
C SER A 62 10.98 5.45 -6.04
N VAL A 63 11.45 4.89 -7.15
CA VAL A 63 11.59 3.44 -7.35
C VAL A 63 13.02 3.15 -7.77
N ARG A 64 13.63 2.13 -7.15
CA ARG A 64 15.02 1.72 -7.42
C ARG A 64 15.18 0.21 -7.34
N GLU A 65 16.14 -0.31 -8.04
CA GLU A 65 16.61 -1.69 -7.83
C GLU A 65 17.37 -1.82 -6.50
N ALA A 66 17.18 -2.94 -5.80
CA ALA A 66 17.81 -3.23 -4.52
C ALA A 66 18.14 -4.73 -4.45
N GLU A 67 19.27 -5.15 -5.01
CA GLU A 67 19.70 -6.57 -5.11
C GLU A 67 18.59 -7.43 -5.77
N ASN A 68 17.99 -8.37 -5.01
CA ASN A 68 16.92 -9.25 -5.48
C ASN A 68 15.51 -8.64 -5.30
N PHE A 69 15.42 -7.36 -4.94
CA PHE A 69 14.19 -6.66 -4.63
C PHE A 69 14.05 -5.39 -5.46
N TRP A 70 12.84 -4.88 -5.50
CA TRP A 70 12.57 -3.47 -5.77
C TRP A 70 12.40 -2.75 -4.44
N ARG A 71 12.89 -1.52 -4.39
CA ARG A 71 12.63 -0.59 -3.31
C ARG A 71 11.84 0.60 -3.85
N ALA A 72 10.72 0.91 -3.19
CA ALA A 72 9.96 2.13 -3.42
C ALA A 72 9.94 2.96 -2.13
N ASP A 73 10.29 4.24 -2.26
CA ASP A 73 10.21 5.21 -1.17
C ASP A 73 9.20 6.29 -1.55
N ALA A 74 8.30 6.64 -0.64
CA ALA A 74 7.35 7.74 -0.82
C ALA A 74 7.38 8.67 0.38
N THR A 75 7.25 9.97 0.11
CA THR A 75 7.07 11.00 1.14
C THR A 75 5.90 11.89 0.76
N ALA A 76 5.20 12.41 1.76
CA ALA A 76 4.18 13.42 1.58
C ALA A 76 4.20 14.38 2.76
N ALA A 77 3.97 15.68 2.49
CA ALA A 77 3.88 16.70 3.53
C ALA A 77 2.86 17.76 3.15
N SER A 78 2.10 18.24 4.12
CA SER A 78 1.30 19.44 3.96
C SER A 78 2.21 20.68 3.83
N THR A 79 1.80 21.66 3.03
CA THR A 79 2.59 22.87 2.77
C THR A 79 1.73 24.12 2.81
N GLY A 80 2.38 25.29 2.89
CA GLY A 80 1.70 26.58 2.82
C GLY A 80 0.61 26.76 3.89
N PHE A 81 -0.51 27.37 3.52
CA PHE A 81 -1.63 27.61 4.41
C PHE A 81 -2.26 26.30 4.94
N ALA A 82 -2.33 25.25 4.12
CA ALA A 82 -2.87 23.98 4.55
C ALA A 82 -2.08 23.39 5.74
N ARG A 83 -0.76 23.61 5.82
CA ARG A 83 0.08 23.14 6.92
C ARG A 83 -0.23 23.87 8.24
N THR A 84 -0.68 25.11 8.21
CA THR A 84 -1.08 25.85 9.43
C THR A 84 -2.38 25.30 10.03
N LEU A 85 -3.26 24.75 9.20
CA LEU A 85 -4.52 24.14 9.61
C LEU A 85 -4.36 22.67 9.96
N TRP A 86 -3.51 21.98 9.22
CA TRP A 86 -3.30 20.54 9.37
C TRP A 86 -1.84 20.19 9.05
N LYS A 87 -1.03 20.12 10.10
CA LYS A 87 0.35 19.65 9.99
C LYS A 87 0.33 18.16 9.74
N TYR A 88 0.91 17.73 8.63
CA TYR A 88 1.01 16.31 8.29
C TYR A 88 2.29 16.04 7.51
N ASP A 89 3.04 15.04 7.95
CA ASP A 89 4.23 14.51 7.30
C ASP A 89 4.12 12.99 7.26
N CYS A 90 4.44 12.40 6.11
CA CYS A 90 4.38 10.96 5.88
C CYS A 90 5.65 10.50 5.15
N ALA A 91 6.17 9.34 5.53
CA ALA A 91 7.25 8.65 4.84
C ALA A 91 6.97 7.15 4.80
N MET A 92 7.19 6.53 3.64
CA MET A 92 7.03 5.10 3.42
C MET A 92 8.25 4.54 2.72
N THR A 93 8.62 3.30 3.06
CA THR A 93 9.56 2.49 2.32
C THR A 93 8.95 1.10 2.14
N SER A 94 8.80 0.67 0.91
CA SER A 94 8.37 -0.68 0.55
C SER A 94 9.53 -1.45 -0.07
N ILE A 95 9.70 -2.69 0.35
CA ILE A 95 10.60 -3.67 -0.25
C ILE A 95 9.72 -4.77 -0.84
N MET A 96 9.89 -5.06 -2.12
CA MET A 96 9.06 -6.03 -2.83
C MET A 96 9.91 -6.96 -3.68
N HIS A 97 9.45 -8.19 -3.85
CA HIS A 97 10.15 -9.19 -4.66
C HIS A 97 10.24 -8.76 -6.12
N ARG A 98 11.41 -8.95 -6.72
CA ARG A 98 11.67 -8.50 -8.10
C ARG A 98 10.89 -9.30 -9.14
N ALA A 99 10.63 -10.57 -8.88
CA ALA A 99 9.99 -11.48 -9.84
C ALA A 99 8.49 -11.26 -10.02
N ASP A 100 7.78 -10.87 -8.96
CA ASP A 100 6.33 -10.83 -8.95
C ASP A 100 5.74 -9.58 -8.29
N LEU A 101 6.58 -8.65 -7.86
CA LEU A 101 6.24 -7.38 -7.20
C LEU A 101 5.46 -7.53 -5.88
N ARG A 102 5.40 -8.75 -5.31
CA ARG A 102 4.75 -8.94 -4.00
C ARG A 102 5.50 -8.21 -2.91
N ALA A 103 4.74 -7.59 -2.01
CA ALA A 103 5.31 -6.98 -0.83
C ALA A 103 6.10 -8.01 0.00
N HIS A 104 7.26 -7.60 0.48
CA HIS A 104 8.06 -8.32 1.47
C HIS A 104 8.05 -7.58 2.80
N TYR A 105 8.18 -6.26 2.75
CA TYR A 105 8.25 -5.43 3.93
C TYR A 105 7.80 -4.00 3.63
N LEU A 106 7.03 -3.40 4.54
CA LEU A 106 6.68 -1.99 4.52
C LEU A 106 7.06 -1.34 5.83
N GLN A 107 7.74 -0.21 5.77
CA GLN A 107 7.85 0.74 6.86
C GLN A 107 7.06 1.99 6.50
N HIS A 108 6.20 2.44 7.40
CA HIS A 108 5.42 3.65 7.25
C HIS A 108 5.51 4.48 8.52
N GLN A 109 5.75 5.77 8.38
CA GLN A 109 5.67 6.75 9.46
C GLN A 109 4.77 7.89 9.04
N GLU A 110 3.87 8.27 9.91
CA GLU A 110 3.08 9.50 9.78
C GLU A 110 3.19 10.32 11.06
N THR A 111 3.22 11.64 10.90
CA THR A 111 3.35 12.60 11.99
C THR A 111 2.37 13.73 11.76
N ASP A 112 1.55 14.00 12.74
CA ASP A 112 0.68 15.18 12.76
C ASP A 112 0.96 16.07 13.97
N SER A 113 0.02 16.94 14.36
CA SER A 113 0.14 17.83 15.53
C SER A 113 -0.03 17.10 16.86
N GLU A 114 -0.56 15.88 16.87
CA GLU A 114 -0.95 15.15 18.06
C GLU A 114 0.00 13.98 18.36
N GLU A 115 0.45 13.28 17.32
CA GLU A 115 1.25 12.07 17.48
C GLU A 115 2.16 11.76 16.28
N THR A 116 3.07 10.83 16.49
CA THR A 116 3.81 10.13 15.45
C THR A 116 3.45 8.65 15.52
N CYS A 117 2.90 8.11 14.42
CA CYS A 117 2.65 6.69 14.26
C CYS A 117 3.70 6.07 13.35
N ARG A 118 4.27 4.94 13.76
CA ARG A 118 5.18 4.13 12.95
C ARG A 118 4.64 2.73 12.82
N TYR A 119 4.64 2.23 11.60
CA TYR A 119 4.21 0.88 11.27
C TYR A 119 5.35 0.13 10.61
N ARG A 120 5.51 -1.13 10.99
CA ARG A 120 6.33 -2.11 10.31
C ARG A 120 5.45 -3.28 9.93
N VAL A 121 5.37 -3.57 8.66
CA VAL A 121 4.52 -4.64 8.13
C VAL A 121 5.40 -5.66 7.44
N SER A 122 5.40 -6.88 7.93
CA SER A 122 6.10 -8.01 7.33
C SER A 122 5.09 -8.88 6.60
N PHE A 123 5.30 -9.08 5.30
CA PHE A 123 4.42 -9.84 4.44
C PHE A 123 4.98 -11.24 4.21
N GLU A 124 4.30 -12.24 4.74
CA GLU A 124 4.62 -13.64 4.53
C GLU A 124 3.59 -14.29 3.61
N LYS A 125 3.85 -15.52 3.18
CA LYS A 125 2.98 -16.21 2.20
C LYS A 125 1.53 -16.38 2.68
N GLN A 126 1.33 -16.61 3.98
CA GLN A 126 0.00 -16.94 4.54
C GLN A 126 -0.42 -16.02 5.69
N ARG A 127 0.41 -15.05 6.06
CA ARG A 127 0.11 -14.12 7.15
C ARG A 127 0.83 -12.79 6.97
N VAL A 128 0.30 -11.78 7.62
CA VAL A 128 0.91 -10.46 7.70
C VAL A 128 1.02 -10.04 9.17
N VAL A 129 2.21 -9.64 9.57
CA VAL A 129 2.49 -9.14 10.93
C VAL A 129 2.70 -7.64 10.87
N THR A 130 1.97 -6.90 11.70
CA THR A 130 2.11 -5.45 11.83
C THR A 130 2.54 -5.10 13.23
N GLU A 131 3.68 -4.45 13.36
CA GLU A 131 4.11 -3.77 14.57
C GLU A 131 3.76 -2.28 14.45
N THR A 132 3.13 -1.72 15.47
CA THR A 132 2.73 -0.32 15.54
C THR A 132 3.35 0.33 16.77
N LEU A 133 4.03 1.46 16.57
CA LEU A 133 4.45 2.37 17.64
C LEU A 133 3.68 3.68 17.50
N VAL A 134 2.88 4.01 18.50
CA VAL A 134 2.21 5.31 18.63
C VAL A 134 2.97 6.12 19.65
N GLN A 135 3.47 7.28 19.25
CA GLN A 135 4.21 8.21 20.09
C GLN A 135 3.48 9.56 20.14
N PRO A 136 2.58 9.76 21.11
CA PRO A 136 1.85 11.01 21.24
C PRO A 136 2.79 12.15 21.69
N VAL A 137 2.46 13.40 21.30
CA VAL A 137 3.18 14.60 21.77
C VAL A 137 3.03 14.75 23.29
N LYS A 138 1.87 14.35 23.83
CA LYS A 138 1.60 14.33 25.27
C LYS A 138 1.14 12.93 25.68
N GLY A 139 1.91 12.27 26.53
CA GLY A 139 1.57 10.93 27.00
C GLY A 139 2.73 9.94 26.87
N LYS A 140 2.43 8.66 27.07
CA LYS A 140 3.42 7.58 26.97
C LYS A 140 3.32 6.91 25.60
N PRO A 141 4.45 6.55 24.99
CA PRO A 141 4.45 5.71 23.78
C PRO A 141 3.76 4.36 24.04
N ALA A 142 3.09 3.86 23.01
CA ALA A 142 2.46 2.54 23.03
C ALA A 142 2.95 1.71 21.85
N ILE A 143 3.30 0.45 22.12
CA ILE A 143 3.69 -0.51 21.09
C ILE A 143 2.65 -1.62 21.07
N SER A 144 2.23 -2.02 19.89
CA SER A 144 1.31 -3.15 19.69
C SER A 144 1.73 -3.98 18.49
N THR A 145 1.36 -5.25 18.51
CA THR A 145 1.56 -6.17 17.39
C THR A 145 0.23 -6.78 17.01
N ALA A 146 -0.03 -6.83 15.71
CA ALA A 146 -1.23 -7.40 15.14
C ALA A 146 -0.87 -8.44 14.09
N LEU A 147 -1.63 -9.52 14.05
CA LEU A 147 -1.50 -10.61 13.09
C LEU A 147 -2.76 -10.69 12.23
N CYS A 148 -2.60 -10.82 10.92
CA CYS A 148 -3.64 -11.24 10.00
C CYS A 148 -3.26 -12.60 9.43
N SER A 149 -4.05 -13.64 9.71
CA SER A 149 -3.79 -15.01 9.25
C SER A 149 -4.32 -15.25 7.83
N TYR A 150 -4.01 -14.33 6.92
CA TYR A 150 -4.32 -14.38 5.50
C TYR A 150 -3.15 -13.81 4.69
N GLY A 151 -2.91 -14.36 3.51
CA GLY A 151 -1.93 -13.92 2.54
C GLY A 151 -2.03 -14.72 1.23
N PRO A 152 -1.34 -14.31 0.18
CA PRO A 152 -0.45 -13.14 0.12
C PRO A 152 -1.21 -11.81 0.05
N MET A 153 -0.59 -10.76 0.57
CA MET A 153 -1.08 -9.37 0.48
C MET A 153 -0.01 -8.48 -0.13
N ASP A 154 -0.45 -7.34 -0.64
CA ASP A 154 0.40 -6.26 -1.11
C ASP A 154 0.38 -5.08 -0.13
N ASP A 155 1.41 -4.25 -0.15
CA ASP A 155 1.35 -2.91 0.40
C ASP A 155 0.88 -1.89 -0.65
N ILE A 156 0.72 -0.62 -0.26
CA ILE A 156 0.22 0.43 -1.15
C ILE A 156 1.17 0.73 -2.32
N LEU A 157 2.49 0.60 -2.14
CA LEU A 157 3.48 0.90 -3.19
C LEU A 157 3.66 -0.32 -4.11
N SER A 158 3.70 -1.52 -3.55
CA SER A 158 3.81 -2.76 -4.33
C SER A 158 2.60 -2.99 -5.23
N VAL A 159 1.37 -2.72 -4.74
CA VAL A 159 0.17 -2.88 -5.57
C VAL A 159 0.12 -1.90 -6.73
N ILE A 160 0.62 -0.66 -6.54
CA ILE A 160 0.73 0.32 -7.64
C ILE A 160 1.66 -0.20 -8.74
N LEU A 161 2.84 -0.73 -8.36
CA LEU A 161 3.78 -1.30 -9.32
C LEU A 161 3.23 -2.58 -9.96
N TYR A 162 2.52 -3.40 -9.19
CA TYR A 162 1.86 -4.59 -9.71
C TYR A 162 0.79 -4.24 -10.78
N VAL A 163 -0.13 -3.31 -10.47
CA VAL A 163 -1.16 -2.86 -11.42
C VAL A 163 -0.51 -2.25 -12.67
N ARG A 164 0.50 -1.40 -12.51
CA ARG A 164 1.28 -0.84 -13.60
C ARG A 164 1.86 -1.92 -14.52
N SER A 165 2.29 -3.05 -13.97
CA SER A 165 2.89 -4.14 -14.76
C SER A 165 1.91 -4.86 -15.68
N GLN A 166 0.61 -4.81 -15.40
CA GLN A 166 -0.43 -5.52 -16.13
C GLN A 166 -0.70 -4.85 -17.50
N GLU A 167 -1.37 -5.54 -18.41
CA GLU A 167 -1.65 -5.03 -19.76
C GLU A 167 -2.57 -3.81 -19.79
N LEU A 168 -3.43 -3.66 -18.78
CA LEU A 168 -4.40 -2.57 -18.62
C LEU A 168 -5.33 -2.41 -19.82
N ARG A 169 -5.97 -3.51 -20.25
CA ARG A 169 -7.00 -3.52 -21.31
C ARG A 169 -8.29 -2.87 -20.80
N ASN A 170 -9.00 -2.15 -21.64
CA ASN A 170 -10.31 -1.56 -21.27
C ASN A 170 -11.25 -2.63 -20.69
N GLY A 171 -11.86 -2.32 -19.55
CA GLY A 171 -12.74 -3.23 -18.80
C GLY A 171 -12.00 -4.27 -17.96
N GLN A 172 -10.67 -4.36 -18.02
CA GLN A 172 -9.90 -5.28 -17.19
C GLN A 172 -10.06 -4.91 -15.71
N LYS A 173 -10.31 -5.94 -14.88
CA LYS A 173 -10.38 -5.83 -13.42
C LYS A 173 -9.21 -6.55 -12.79
N ILE A 174 -8.58 -5.90 -11.83
CA ILE A 174 -7.46 -6.41 -11.05
C ILE A 174 -7.85 -6.27 -9.57
N SER A 175 -8.05 -7.40 -8.89
CA SER A 175 -8.45 -7.44 -7.48
C SER A 175 -7.32 -7.97 -6.62
N ARG A 176 -6.91 -7.22 -5.59
CA ARG A 176 -5.81 -7.56 -4.70
C ARG A 176 -6.19 -7.28 -3.26
N VAL A 177 -5.63 -8.03 -2.32
CA VAL A 177 -5.68 -7.66 -0.90
C VAL A 177 -4.49 -6.76 -0.60
N VAL A 178 -4.77 -5.57 -0.12
CA VAL A 178 -3.77 -4.53 0.18
C VAL A 178 -3.83 -4.19 1.66
N GLN A 179 -2.68 -4.24 2.33
CA GLN A 179 -2.53 -3.76 3.70
C GLN A 179 -1.59 -2.55 3.72
N PRO A 180 -2.15 -1.32 3.67
CA PRO A 180 -1.34 -0.11 3.59
C PRO A 180 -0.54 0.15 4.88
N TRP A 181 -1.07 -0.25 6.05
CA TRP A 181 -0.40 -0.22 7.37
C TRP A 181 -1.04 -1.20 8.36
N ASP A 182 -2.15 -0.87 9.03
CA ASP A 182 -2.69 -1.67 10.14
C ASP A 182 -3.83 -2.63 9.77
N LYS A 183 -4.53 -2.37 8.66
CA LYS A 183 -5.74 -3.12 8.27
C LYS A 183 -5.70 -3.55 6.81
N PRO A 184 -6.19 -4.77 6.51
CA PRO A 184 -6.30 -5.24 5.15
C PRO A 184 -7.56 -4.70 4.45
N TYR A 185 -7.45 -4.53 3.13
CA TYR A 185 -8.52 -4.08 2.25
C TYR A 185 -8.55 -4.91 0.98
N LEU A 186 -9.74 -5.31 0.54
CA LEU A 186 -9.93 -5.79 -0.81
C LEU A 186 -10.03 -4.58 -1.75
N THR A 187 -9.07 -4.47 -2.64
CA THR A 187 -8.93 -3.36 -3.58
C THR A 187 -9.11 -3.85 -4.99
N THR A 188 -10.03 -3.26 -5.74
CA THR A 188 -10.29 -3.58 -7.15
C THR A 188 -9.97 -2.37 -8.01
N PHE A 189 -9.04 -2.55 -8.93
CA PHE A 189 -8.69 -1.61 -9.99
C PHE A 189 -9.43 -2.02 -11.27
N GLU A 190 -10.11 -1.08 -11.91
CA GLU A 190 -10.86 -1.31 -13.15
C GLU A 190 -10.39 -0.32 -14.21
N VAL A 191 -9.93 -0.82 -15.34
CA VAL A 191 -9.53 0.04 -16.48
C VAL A 191 -10.79 0.58 -17.13
N LEU A 192 -11.06 1.87 -16.92
CA LEU A 192 -12.27 2.55 -17.39
C LEU A 192 -12.18 2.99 -18.85
N GLY A 193 -10.96 3.14 -19.38
CA GLY A 193 -10.74 3.57 -20.75
C GLY A 193 -9.44 4.36 -20.90
N ARG A 194 -9.35 5.10 -22.01
CA ARG A 194 -8.23 5.96 -22.35
C ARG A 194 -8.72 7.36 -22.65
N GLU A 195 -8.00 8.34 -22.15
CA GLU A 195 -8.26 9.76 -22.42
C GLU A 195 -6.95 10.55 -22.38
N SER A 196 -6.98 11.80 -22.83
CA SER A 196 -5.80 12.67 -22.75
C SER A 196 -5.92 13.65 -21.62
N LEU A 197 -4.88 13.74 -20.79
CA LEU A 197 -4.75 14.78 -19.78
C LEU A 197 -3.77 15.86 -20.24
N ARG A 198 -4.07 17.13 -19.93
CA ARG A 198 -3.17 18.25 -20.18
C ARG A 198 -2.20 18.39 -18.99
N PHE A 199 -0.93 18.14 -19.27
CA PHE A 199 0.15 18.26 -18.31
C PHE A 199 1.31 19.07 -18.92
N ASN A 200 1.84 20.05 -18.19
CA ASN A 200 2.91 20.95 -18.67
C ASN A 200 2.62 21.55 -20.07
N GLY A 201 1.38 21.97 -20.30
CA GLY A 201 0.95 22.58 -21.55
C GLY A 201 0.75 21.62 -22.74
N LYS A 202 1.06 20.33 -22.58
CA LYS A 202 0.92 19.27 -23.60
C LYS A 202 -0.17 18.29 -23.23
N ASN A 203 -0.78 17.68 -24.23
CA ASN A 203 -1.72 16.57 -24.05
C ASN A 203 -0.93 15.26 -23.94
N HIS A 204 -1.19 14.49 -22.90
CA HIS A 204 -0.59 13.19 -22.65
C HIS A 204 -1.67 12.11 -22.72
N PRO A 205 -1.52 11.11 -23.60
CA PRO A 205 -2.39 9.93 -23.57
C PRO A 205 -2.28 9.23 -22.22
N CYS A 206 -3.43 8.88 -21.63
CA CYS A 206 -3.50 8.25 -20.33
C CYS A 206 -4.48 7.10 -20.33
N ILE A 207 -4.17 6.08 -19.54
CA ILE A 207 -5.08 5.00 -19.15
C ILE A 207 -5.77 5.43 -17.86
N LYS A 208 -7.11 5.43 -17.88
CA LYS A 208 -7.94 5.78 -16.72
C LYS A 208 -8.29 4.53 -15.95
N VAL A 209 -7.92 4.48 -14.68
CA VAL A 209 -8.14 3.35 -13.77
C VAL A 209 -8.98 3.79 -12.60
N GLY A 210 -10.14 3.18 -12.44
CA GLY A 210 -11.01 3.36 -11.28
C GLY A 210 -10.59 2.43 -10.14
N LEU A 211 -10.75 2.89 -8.90
CA LEU A 211 -10.38 2.16 -7.70
C LEU A 211 -11.58 2.03 -6.77
N LYS A 212 -11.88 0.78 -6.35
CA LYS A 212 -12.89 0.45 -5.33
C LYS A 212 -12.22 -0.25 -4.17
N ILE A 213 -12.57 0.14 -2.94
CA ILE A 213 -12.00 -0.41 -1.71
C ILE A 213 -13.10 -0.95 -0.82
N ARG A 214 -12.89 -2.15 -0.27
CA ARG A 214 -13.71 -2.73 0.79
C ARG A 214 -12.79 -3.11 1.95
N LYS A 215 -13.20 -2.81 3.18
CA LYS A 215 -12.45 -3.19 4.37
C LYS A 215 -12.61 -4.68 4.61
N ILE A 216 -11.52 -5.37 4.95
CA ILE A 216 -11.51 -6.76 5.44
C ILE A 216 -11.38 -6.69 6.96
N ASP A 217 -12.25 -7.39 7.67
CA ASP A 217 -12.04 -7.65 9.08
C ASP A 217 -10.89 -8.66 9.24
N ARG A 218 -9.92 -8.34 10.08
CA ARG A 218 -8.65 -9.10 10.19
C ARG A 218 -8.85 -10.50 10.74
N ASP A 219 -9.82 -10.65 11.67
CA ASP A 219 -10.02 -11.88 12.42
C ASP A 219 -11.02 -12.82 11.72
N THR A 220 -12.09 -12.22 11.15
CA THR A 220 -13.18 -12.97 10.52
C THR A 220 -13.09 -13.01 9.00
N LEU A 221 -12.24 -12.21 8.38
CA LEU A 221 -12.09 -12.01 6.94
C LEU A 221 -13.38 -11.53 6.23
N VAL A 222 -14.35 -11.01 6.97
CA VAL A 222 -15.61 -10.48 6.44
C VAL A 222 -15.40 -9.10 5.80
N LEU A 223 -16.03 -8.90 4.64
CA LEU A 223 -15.97 -7.64 3.92
C LEU A 223 -17.01 -6.64 4.41
N SER A 224 -16.58 -5.39 4.56
CA SER A 224 -17.45 -4.25 4.87
C SER A 224 -17.14 -3.04 3.97
N ALA A 225 -18.05 -2.08 3.91
CA ALA A 225 -17.86 -0.86 3.13
C ALA A 225 -16.75 0.01 3.71
N TYR A 226 -15.92 0.60 2.83
CA TYR A 226 -14.97 1.65 3.21
C TYR A 226 -15.64 3.02 3.08
N LYS A 227 -15.96 3.65 4.23
CA LYS A 227 -16.78 4.86 4.27
C LYS A 227 -16.00 6.18 4.10
N LYS A 228 -14.67 6.16 4.24
CA LYS A 228 -13.83 7.39 4.19
C LYS A 228 -13.60 7.92 2.78
N MET A 229 -13.73 7.08 1.77
CA MET A 229 -13.57 7.42 0.36
C MET A 229 -14.68 6.72 -0.43
N LYS A 230 -15.31 7.44 -1.35
CA LYS A 230 -16.37 6.87 -2.22
C LYS A 230 -15.75 6.09 -3.37
N THR A 231 -14.94 6.78 -4.16
CA THR A 231 -14.21 6.22 -5.30
C THR A 231 -12.86 6.91 -5.40
N ALA A 232 -11.93 6.30 -6.13
CA ALA A 232 -10.75 7.01 -6.61
C ALA A 232 -10.52 6.69 -8.08
N THR A 233 -9.85 7.61 -8.77
CA THR A 233 -9.45 7.46 -10.16
C THR A 233 -7.98 7.80 -10.27
N ILE A 234 -7.25 6.97 -11.01
CA ILE A 234 -5.83 7.17 -11.29
C ILE A 234 -5.67 7.23 -12.80
N TRP A 235 -4.96 8.22 -13.29
CA TRP A 235 -4.52 8.32 -14.68
C TRP A 235 -3.04 8.00 -14.74
N VAL A 236 -2.70 6.95 -15.46
CA VAL A 236 -1.31 6.58 -15.74
C VAL A 236 -1.00 6.87 -17.19
N SER A 237 0.25 7.26 -17.52
CA SER A 237 0.66 7.48 -18.90
C SER A 237 0.44 6.22 -19.75
N ASP A 238 -0.07 6.39 -20.99
CA ASP A 238 -0.27 5.28 -21.93
C ASP A 238 1.01 5.09 -22.78
N ASP A 239 2.10 4.79 -22.09
CA ASP A 239 3.43 4.53 -22.63
C ASP A 239 4.12 3.40 -21.84
N GLU A 240 5.36 3.10 -22.16
CA GLU A 240 6.15 2.05 -21.49
C GLU A 240 6.41 2.35 -19.99
N LEU A 241 6.46 3.62 -19.62
CA LEU A 241 6.74 4.01 -18.24
C LEU A 241 5.52 3.83 -17.32
N ARG A 242 4.30 4.06 -17.84
CA ARG A 242 3.04 3.96 -17.09
C ARG A 242 3.10 4.65 -15.75
N VAL A 243 3.62 5.87 -15.75
CA VAL A 243 3.74 6.68 -14.53
C VAL A 243 2.38 7.30 -14.15
N PRO A 244 2.06 7.42 -12.87
CA PRO A 244 0.85 8.13 -12.45
C PRO A 244 0.98 9.64 -12.76
N ILE A 245 0.09 10.13 -13.60
CA ILE A 245 0.03 11.55 -14.01
C ILE A 245 -0.86 12.33 -13.03
N GLU A 246 -2.03 11.76 -12.70
CA GLU A 246 -2.98 12.39 -11.79
C GLU A 246 -3.77 11.32 -11.03
N MET A 247 -4.14 11.63 -9.79
CA MET A 247 -5.01 10.80 -8.95
C MET A 247 -6.06 11.68 -8.30
N HIS A 248 -7.30 11.21 -8.27
CA HIS A 248 -8.41 11.81 -7.53
C HIS A 248 -8.99 10.80 -6.56
N ALA A 249 -9.23 11.21 -5.33
CA ALA A 249 -9.94 10.42 -4.32
C ALA A 249 -11.17 11.21 -3.86
N GLU A 250 -12.36 10.74 -4.21
CA GLU A 250 -13.62 11.35 -3.80
C GLU A 250 -13.86 11.11 -2.31
N VAL A 251 -14.01 12.19 -1.56
CA VAL A 251 -14.29 12.19 -0.14
C VAL A 251 -15.70 12.75 0.10
N PHE A 252 -16.09 12.94 1.38
CA PHE A 252 -17.45 13.41 1.70
C PHE A 252 -17.80 14.74 1.02
N VAL A 253 -16.84 15.68 0.96
CA VAL A 253 -17.00 16.97 0.25
C VAL A 253 -15.85 17.11 -0.73
N GLY A 254 -16.16 17.11 -2.03
CA GLY A 254 -15.16 17.26 -3.10
C GLY A 254 -14.24 16.06 -3.26
N TYR A 255 -13.02 16.32 -3.71
CA TYR A 255 -11.99 15.30 -3.89
C TYR A 255 -10.61 15.81 -3.49
N MET A 256 -9.77 14.90 -3.03
CA MET A 256 -8.32 15.11 -2.92
C MET A 256 -7.67 14.73 -4.24
N SER A 257 -6.68 15.50 -4.65
CA SER A 257 -5.91 15.23 -5.86
C SER A 257 -4.43 15.12 -5.58
N ALA A 258 -3.74 14.31 -6.39
CA ALA A 258 -2.30 14.32 -6.53
C ALA A 258 -1.99 14.44 -8.02
N ARG A 259 -1.30 15.50 -8.42
CA ARG A 259 -0.93 15.78 -9.80
C ARG A 259 0.60 15.78 -9.93
N MET A 260 1.10 15.00 -10.89
CA MET A 260 2.52 14.96 -11.18
C MET A 260 3.03 16.37 -11.58
N THR A 261 4.15 16.77 -10.98
CA THR A 261 4.84 18.04 -11.32
C THR A 261 6.17 17.80 -12.02
N GLY A 262 6.73 16.60 -11.89
CA GLY A 262 7.97 16.24 -12.57
C GLY A 262 8.32 14.77 -12.41
N ILE A 263 9.19 14.30 -13.30
CA ILE A 263 9.83 13.00 -13.24
C ILE A 263 11.32 13.17 -13.52
N LYS A 264 12.14 12.51 -12.70
CA LYS A 264 13.59 12.46 -12.85
C LYS A 264 14.02 11.01 -12.92
N MET A 265 14.73 10.64 -13.99
CA MET A 265 15.42 9.36 -14.07
C MET A 265 16.61 9.36 -13.11
N LEU A 266 16.78 8.29 -12.37
CA LEU A 266 17.88 8.15 -11.42
C LEU A 266 18.99 7.33 -12.08
N GLU A 267 20.25 7.67 -11.78
CA GLU A 267 21.37 6.86 -12.19
C GLU A 267 21.29 5.48 -11.53
N GLY A 268 21.61 4.43 -12.27
CA GLY A 268 21.54 3.04 -11.84
C GLY A 268 22.55 2.75 -10.74
N GLY A 269 22.13 2.93 -9.50
CA GLY A 269 22.86 2.51 -8.30
C GLY A 269 21.99 1.57 -7.49
N SER A 270 22.52 0.39 -7.11
CA SER A 270 21.78 -0.53 -6.24
C SER A 270 21.52 0.11 -4.89
N ALA A 271 20.25 0.31 -4.53
CA ALA A 271 19.88 0.73 -3.19
C ALA A 271 20.07 -0.44 -2.21
N THR A 272 20.45 -0.16 -0.97
CA THR A 272 20.52 -1.22 0.06
C THR A 272 19.13 -1.62 0.51
N ALA A 273 18.82 -2.92 0.47
CA ALA A 273 17.61 -3.50 1.03
C ALA A 273 17.67 -3.66 2.56
N LYS A 274 18.51 -2.87 3.25
CA LYS A 274 18.65 -2.99 4.71
C LYS A 274 17.33 -2.69 5.41
N LEU A 275 16.77 -3.72 6.05
CA LEU A 275 15.63 -3.61 6.93
C LEU A 275 16.10 -3.01 8.28
N PRO A 276 15.42 -2.01 8.84
CA PRO A 276 15.72 -1.53 10.19
C PRO A 276 15.48 -2.64 11.21
N ARG A 277 16.47 -2.89 12.08
CA ARG A 277 16.47 -4.06 12.97
C ARG A 277 15.51 -3.98 14.16
N ASN A 278 15.20 -2.78 14.68
CA ASN A 278 14.31 -2.62 15.85
C ASN A 278 13.49 -1.34 15.79
N MET A 279 12.26 -1.38 16.34
CA MET A 279 11.53 -0.17 16.69
C MET A 279 12.12 0.41 17.97
N THR A 280 12.71 1.57 17.88
CA THR A 280 13.17 2.33 19.04
C THR A 280 12.28 3.55 19.25
N VAL A 281 11.97 3.85 20.50
CA VAL A 281 11.34 5.13 20.87
C VAL A 281 12.40 6.21 20.72
N ASP A 282 12.11 7.26 19.95
CA ASP A 282 13.03 8.38 19.87
C ASP A 282 13.14 9.08 21.24
N PRO A 283 14.32 9.57 21.62
CA PRO A 283 14.43 10.39 22.80
C PRO A 283 13.54 11.65 22.65
N PRO A 284 12.96 12.14 23.74
CA PRO A 284 12.17 13.36 23.70
C PRO A 284 13.02 14.50 23.09
N PRO A 285 12.43 15.41 22.31
CA PRO A 285 13.14 16.55 21.74
C PRO A 285 13.79 17.33 22.88
N SER A 286 15.07 17.60 22.77
CA SER A 286 15.80 18.46 23.68
C SER A 286 15.11 19.83 23.74
N LYS A 287 14.82 20.30 24.96
CA LYS A 287 14.17 21.59 25.20
C LYS A 287 15.08 22.74 24.79
#